data_b33bab2c961a4c39aa43ce6cc0cbd6c6
#
_entry.id   b33bab2c961a4c39aa43ce6cc0cbd6c6
#
_cell.length_a   1.000
_cell.length_b   1.000
_cell.length_c   1.000
_cell.angle_alpha   90.00
_cell.angle_beta   90.00
_cell.angle_gamma   90.00
#
_symmetry.space_group_name_H-M   'P 1'
#
loop_
_entity.id
_entity.type
_entity.pdbx_description
1 polymer ?
#
loop_
_entity_poly.entity_id
_entity_poly.type
_entity_poly.pdbx_seq_one_letter_code
_entity_poly.pdbx_strand_id
1 'polypeptide(L)'
;LKSVIPVELRSYLPDTITIDVDDEGYIKKINDMFGNKTYTLAEKIKSQKKLIKKYNSIVKQIKKDLKSRDELTKLSAIITSIIMETGIRPGQIGNGIVETVDEQEVQVETFGAITLNPSHVNFVRANFAELKFRGKMGTVNTATISNSSITKVLKDYVDNALTSGSEYIFVTGEGEQF
;
A
#
# COMPACT_ATOMS: atom_id res chain seq x y z
N LEU A 1 -2.58 -14.93 30.99
CA LEU A 1 -3.03 -14.31 29.72
C LEU A 1 -4.54 -14.24 29.63
N LYS A 2 -5.22 -15.34 29.94
CA LYS A 2 -6.68 -15.38 30.00
C LYS A 2 -7.27 -14.43 31.07
N SER A 3 -6.50 -13.90 32.01
CA SER A 3 -6.94 -12.99 33.06
C SER A 3 -7.09 -11.53 32.62
N VAL A 4 -6.37 -11.13 31.57
CA VAL A 4 -6.41 -9.74 31.05
C VAL A 4 -7.53 -9.53 30.04
N ILE A 5 -8.01 -10.61 29.42
CA ILE A 5 -9.11 -10.56 28.44
C ILE A 5 -10.40 -10.92 29.16
N PRO A 6 -11.47 -10.09 29.05
CA PRO A 6 -12.78 -10.43 29.59
C PRO A 6 -13.19 -11.86 29.23
N VAL A 7 -13.76 -12.56 30.20
CA VAL A 7 -14.08 -14.01 30.06
C VAL A 7 -14.96 -14.26 28.84
N GLU A 8 -15.86 -13.33 28.55
CA GLU A 8 -16.80 -13.37 27.43
C GLU A 8 -16.11 -13.34 26.06
N LEU A 9 -14.93 -12.75 25.98
CA LEU A 9 -14.17 -12.62 24.73
C LEU A 9 -13.16 -13.75 24.51
N ARG A 10 -12.89 -14.56 25.53
CA ARG A 10 -11.86 -15.64 25.45
C ARG A 10 -12.23 -16.76 24.47
N SER A 11 -13.53 -17.01 24.29
CA SER A 11 -14.04 -18.03 23.37
C SER A 11 -13.97 -17.61 21.90
N TYR A 12 -13.77 -16.33 21.63
CA TYR A 12 -13.63 -15.80 20.27
C TYR A 12 -12.17 -15.71 19.80
N LEU A 13 -11.21 -15.96 20.70
CA LEU A 13 -9.80 -16.00 20.31
C LEU A 13 -9.47 -17.35 19.71
N PRO A 14 -8.98 -17.41 18.47
CA PRO A 14 -8.44 -18.65 17.91
C PRO A 14 -7.33 -19.21 18.82
N ASP A 15 -7.30 -20.53 19.00
CA ASP A 15 -6.26 -21.24 19.77
C ASP A 15 -4.85 -21.01 19.21
N THR A 16 -4.78 -20.45 18.01
CA THR A 16 -3.59 -20.14 17.22
C THR A 16 -2.91 -18.82 17.59
N ILE A 17 -3.55 -17.99 18.47
CA ILE A 17 -3.01 -16.69 18.88
C ILE A 17 -2.30 -16.84 20.22
N THR A 18 -1.00 -16.53 20.25
CA THR A 18 -0.24 -16.37 21.49
C THR A 18 -0.06 -14.88 21.81
N ILE A 19 -0.29 -14.51 23.05
CA ILE A 19 -0.17 -13.14 23.55
C ILE A 19 0.92 -13.13 24.62
N ASP A 20 1.99 -12.37 24.38
CA ASP A 20 3.05 -12.13 25.40
C ASP A 20 2.67 -10.89 26.20
N VAL A 21 2.72 -11.02 27.51
CA VAL A 21 2.50 -9.91 28.46
C VAL A 21 3.80 -9.58 29.19
N ASP A 22 3.93 -8.34 29.67
CA ASP A 22 5.00 -7.95 30.57
C ASP A 22 4.69 -8.38 32.02
N ASP A 23 5.63 -8.10 32.95
CA ASP A 23 5.53 -8.48 34.35
C ASP A 23 4.33 -7.79 35.07
N GLU A 24 3.83 -6.70 34.52
CA GLU A 24 2.65 -5.96 35.00
C GLU A 24 1.35 -6.42 34.33
N GLY A 25 1.40 -7.37 33.39
CA GLY A 25 0.24 -7.97 32.71
C GLY A 25 -0.24 -7.19 31.49
N TYR A 26 0.49 -6.19 31.00
CA TYR A 26 0.16 -5.49 29.76
C TYR A 26 0.57 -6.30 28.54
N ILE A 27 -0.23 -6.22 27.49
CA ILE A 27 0.04 -6.93 26.25
C ILE A 27 1.31 -6.40 25.60
N LYS A 28 2.36 -7.23 25.62
CA LYS A 28 3.66 -6.92 25.02
C LYS A 28 3.71 -7.28 23.55
N LYS A 29 3.11 -8.41 23.17
CA LYS A 29 3.17 -8.93 21.82
C LYS A 29 2.03 -9.90 21.55
N ILE A 30 1.43 -9.81 20.39
CA ILE A 30 0.47 -10.79 19.88
C ILE A 30 1.14 -11.48 18.69
N ASN A 31 1.30 -12.80 18.75
CA ASN A 31 1.80 -13.61 17.65
C ASN A 31 0.66 -14.52 17.18
N ASP A 32 0.46 -14.61 15.88
CA ASP A 32 -0.34 -15.70 15.31
C ASP A 32 0.53 -16.95 15.08
N MET A 33 -0.11 -18.07 14.79
CA MET A 33 0.61 -19.33 14.55
C MET A 33 1.47 -19.31 13.28
N PHE A 34 1.34 -18.31 12.44
CA PHE A 34 2.11 -18.13 11.20
C PHE A 34 3.34 -17.25 11.40
N GLY A 35 3.62 -16.83 12.65
CA GLY A 35 4.78 -16.02 13.00
C GLY A 35 4.72 -14.57 12.55
N ASN A 36 3.54 -14.08 12.14
CA ASN A 36 3.35 -12.69 11.79
C ASN A 36 3.53 -11.81 13.05
N LYS A 37 4.60 -11.04 13.09
CA LYS A 37 4.86 -10.09 14.17
C LYS A 37 3.79 -9.00 14.19
N THR A 38 2.89 -9.04 15.15
CA THR A 38 2.09 -7.87 15.49
C THR A 38 2.95 -6.91 16.31
N TYR A 39 3.22 -5.74 15.73
CA TYR A 39 3.97 -4.70 16.45
C TYR A 39 3.10 -4.11 17.57
N THR A 40 3.70 -3.99 18.76
CA THR A 40 3.09 -3.23 19.85
C THR A 40 2.92 -1.76 19.46
N LEU A 41 2.01 -1.03 20.12
CA LEU A 41 1.85 0.41 19.92
C LEU A 41 3.18 1.16 20.09
N ALA A 42 3.97 0.77 21.09
CA ALA A 42 5.28 1.38 21.36
C ALA A 42 6.27 1.17 20.20
N GLU A 43 6.32 -0.02 19.61
CA GLU A 43 7.16 -0.32 18.44
C GLU A 43 6.71 0.46 17.21
N LYS A 44 5.39 0.59 16.99
CA LYS A 44 4.82 1.42 15.92
C LYS A 44 5.22 2.88 16.10
N ILE A 45 5.07 3.44 17.29
CA ILE A 45 5.46 4.83 17.59
C ILE A 45 6.97 5.02 17.38
N LYS A 46 7.80 4.07 17.83
CA LYS A 46 9.25 4.11 17.63
C LYS A 46 9.64 4.11 16.15
N SER A 47 8.97 3.29 15.35
CA SER A 47 9.18 3.23 13.90
C SER A 47 8.74 4.51 13.22
N GLN A 48 7.59 5.08 13.58
CA GLN A 48 7.10 6.36 13.08
C GLN A 48 8.07 7.51 13.43
N LYS A 49 8.57 7.57 14.66
CA LYS A 49 9.57 8.58 15.06
C LYS A 49 10.86 8.48 14.25
N LYS A 50 11.32 7.25 13.90
CA LYS A 50 12.48 7.05 13.00
C LYS A 50 12.20 7.55 11.58
N LEU A 51 11.00 7.27 11.06
CA LEU A 51 10.59 7.74 9.73
C LEU A 51 10.53 9.27 9.69
N ILE A 52 9.91 9.91 10.68
CA ILE A 52 9.82 11.37 10.78
C ILE A 52 11.21 12.01 10.76
N LYS A 53 12.18 11.48 11.53
CA LYS A 53 13.57 11.99 11.55
C LYS A 53 14.25 11.88 10.18
N LYS A 54 13.91 10.87 9.37
CA LYS A 54 14.52 10.65 8.05
C LYS A 54 13.70 11.23 6.90
N TYR A 55 12.51 11.77 7.18
CA TYR A 55 11.56 12.20 6.16
C TYR A 55 12.18 13.12 5.11
N ASN A 56 12.85 14.21 5.55
CA ASN A 56 13.45 15.17 4.63
C ASN A 56 14.56 14.54 3.76
N SER A 57 15.37 13.63 4.31
CA SER A 57 16.40 12.93 3.54
C SER A 57 15.79 11.96 2.53
N ILE A 58 14.71 11.28 2.88
CA ILE A 58 13.96 10.40 1.98
C ILE A 58 13.37 11.22 0.83
N VAL A 59 12.69 12.33 1.12
CA VAL A 59 12.12 13.22 0.09
C VAL A 59 13.20 13.76 -0.85
N LYS A 60 14.36 14.14 -0.31
CA LYS A 60 15.50 14.59 -1.12
C LYS A 60 16.03 13.48 -2.03
N GLN A 61 16.14 12.26 -1.53
CA GLN A 61 16.58 11.10 -2.31
C GLN A 61 15.57 10.79 -3.42
N ILE A 62 14.29 10.69 -3.11
CA ILE A 62 13.21 10.46 -4.08
C ILE A 62 13.27 11.48 -5.23
N LYS A 63 13.42 12.78 -4.92
CA LYS A 63 13.54 13.83 -5.94
C LYS A 63 14.74 13.63 -6.88
N LYS A 64 15.83 13.04 -6.37
CA LYS A 64 17.00 12.67 -7.17
C LYS A 64 16.67 11.44 -8.04
N ASP A 65 16.07 10.43 -7.43
CA ASP A 65 15.80 9.13 -8.06
C ASP A 65 14.72 9.21 -9.16
N LEU A 66 13.76 10.13 -9.03
CA LEU A 66 12.79 10.45 -10.11
C LEU A 66 13.46 10.94 -11.41
N LYS A 67 14.72 11.40 -11.33
CA LYS A 67 15.52 11.84 -12.49
C LYS A 67 16.55 10.78 -12.90
N SER A 68 16.56 9.61 -12.28
CA SER A 68 17.50 8.54 -12.59
C SER A 68 17.33 8.07 -14.04
N ARG A 69 18.44 7.65 -14.63
CA ARG A 69 18.45 6.91 -15.92
C ARG A 69 18.20 5.42 -15.71
N ASP A 70 18.44 4.93 -14.50
CA ASP A 70 18.12 3.57 -14.10
C ASP A 70 16.61 3.46 -13.87
N GLU A 71 15.97 2.61 -14.67
CA GLU A 71 14.53 2.48 -14.72
C GLU A 71 13.94 1.96 -13.41
N LEU A 72 14.58 0.96 -12.79
CA LEU A 72 14.10 0.40 -11.52
C LEU A 72 14.17 1.43 -10.38
N THR A 73 15.24 2.23 -10.35
CA THR A 73 15.37 3.34 -9.38
C THR A 73 14.28 4.38 -9.59
N LYS A 74 14.03 4.78 -10.85
CA LYS A 74 12.98 5.75 -11.19
C LYS A 74 11.59 5.21 -10.88
N LEU A 75 11.32 3.95 -11.20
CA LEU A 75 10.07 3.26 -10.93
C LEU A 75 9.79 3.16 -9.42
N SER A 76 10.78 2.73 -8.65
CA SER A 76 10.67 2.70 -7.18
C SER A 76 10.40 4.09 -6.58
N ALA A 77 11.03 5.12 -7.15
CA ALA A 77 10.86 6.50 -6.69
C ALA A 77 9.46 7.04 -6.96
N ILE A 78 8.88 6.78 -8.15
CA ILE A 78 7.52 7.25 -8.46
C ILE A 78 6.48 6.55 -7.59
N ILE A 79 6.56 5.23 -7.43
CA ILE A 79 5.65 4.45 -6.57
C ILE A 79 5.74 4.96 -5.12
N THR A 80 6.96 5.11 -4.58
CA THR A 80 7.17 5.64 -3.23
C THR A 80 6.60 7.05 -3.08
N SER A 81 6.76 7.90 -4.10
CA SER A 81 6.21 9.26 -4.11
C SER A 81 4.68 9.25 -4.02
N ILE A 82 4.04 8.41 -4.79
CA ILE A 82 2.57 8.26 -4.78
C ILE A 82 2.10 7.81 -3.39
N ILE A 83 2.73 6.77 -2.83
CA ILE A 83 2.40 6.29 -1.48
C ILE A 83 2.58 7.39 -0.43
N MET A 84 3.66 8.15 -0.50
CA MET A 84 3.93 9.23 0.47
C MET A 84 2.97 10.41 0.35
N GLU A 85 2.54 10.76 -0.85
CA GLU A 85 1.62 11.88 -1.08
C GLU A 85 0.17 11.50 -0.75
N THR A 86 -0.22 10.28 -1.06
CA THR A 86 -1.63 9.85 -0.99
C THR A 86 -1.97 8.97 0.21
N GLY A 87 -0.98 8.30 0.80
CA GLY A 87 -1.20 7.32 1.86
C GLY A 87 -1.83 6.00 1.39
N ILE A 88 -1.98 5.79 0.08
CA ILE A 88 -2.49 4.52 -0.44
C ILE A 88 -1.51 3.38 -0.16
N ARG A 89 -2.05 2.16 -0.06
CA ARG A 89 -1.21 0.97 0.19
C ARG A 89 -0.42 0.59 -1.06
N PRO A 90 0.73 -0.10 -0.90
CA PRO A 90 1.49 -0.60 -2.06
C PRO A 90 0.66 -1.46 -3.01
N GLY A 91 -0.19 -2.34 -2.48
CA GLY A 91 -0.91 -3.34 -3.29
C GLY A 91 -0.08 -4.61 -3.49
N GLN A 92 -0.72 -5.61 -4.07
CA GLN A 92 -0.10 -6.88 -4.47
C GLN A 92 -0.96 -7.49 -5.58
N ILE A 93 -0.33 -8.11 -6.58
CA ILE A 93 -1.00 -8.78 -7.68
C ILE A 93 -1.79 -9.98 -7.16
N GLY A 94 -2.91 -10.28 -7.82
CA GLY A 94 -3.76 -11.44 -7.49
C GLY A 94 -4.52 -11.29 -6.17
N ASN A 95 -4.45 -10.15 -5.52
CA ASN A 95 -5.32 -9.86 -4.39
C ASN A 95 -6.71 -9.48 -4.88
N GLY A 96 -7.70 -10.24 -4.44
CA GLY A 96 -9.10 -9.99 -4.74
C GLY A 96 -9.97 -10.21 -3.50
N ILE A 97 -11.23 -9.93 -3.69
CA ILE A 97 -12.30 -10.25 -2.75
C ILE A 97 -13.38 -11.01 -3.53
N VAL A 98 -14.12 -11.85 -2.82
CA VAL A 98 -15.32 -12.48 -3.37
C VAL A 98 -16.51 -11.59 -3.05
N GLU A 99 -17.24 -11.17 -4.06
CA GLU A 99 -18.50 -10.43 -3.92
C GLU A 99 -19.64 -11.30 -4.47
N THR A 100 -20.79 -11.23 -3.85
CA THR A 100 -22.00 -11.89 -4.37
C THR A 100 -22.77 -10.88 -5.21
N VAL A 101 -22.85 -11.15 -6.51
CA VAL A 101 -23.62 -10.36 -7.47
C VAL A 101 -24.65 -11.30 -8.12
N ASP A 102 -25.92 -10.97 -8.03
CA ASP A 102 -27.02 -11.77 -8.59
C ASP A 102 -26.97 -13.26 -8.18
N GLU A 103 -26.73 -13.52 -6.88
CA GLU A 103 -26.57 -14.85 -6.27
C GLU A 103 -25.35 -15.66 -6.76
N GLN A 104 -24.45 -15.03 -7.51
CA GLN A 104 -23.20 -15.65 -7.96
C GLN A 104 -21.99 -15.03 -7.24
N GLU A 105 -21.05 -15.89 -6.84
CA GLU A 105 -19.76 -15.45 -6.31
C GLU A 105 -18.85 -15.00 -7.45
N VAL A 106 -18.46 -13.73 -7.44
CA VAL A 106 -17.54 -13.13 -8.42
C VAL A 106 -16.28 -12.69 -7.72
N GLN A 107 -15.13 -13.11 -8.25
CA GLN A 107 -13.86 -12.61 -7.75
C GLN A 107 -13.59 -11.21 -8.34
N VAL A 108 -13.43 -10.23 -7.46
CA VAL A 108 -13.17 -8.84 -7.83
C VAL A 108 -11.77 -8.46 -7.37
N GLU A 109 -10.96 -7.98 -8.29
CA GLU A 109 -9.61 -7.55 -7.99
C GLU A 109 -9.56 -6.31 -7.11
N THR A 110 -8.50 -6.23 -6.29
CA THR A 110 -8.21 -5.08 -5.43
C THR A 110 -6.81 -4.55 -5.72
N PHE A 111 -6.68 -3.24 -5.72
CA PHE A 111 -5.52 -2.52 -6.21
C PHE A 111 -4.83 -1.71 -5.10
N GLY A 112 -3.61 -1.29 -5.40
CA GLY A 112 -2.79 -0.37 -4.62
C GLY A 112 -1.80 0.35 -5.51
N ALA A 113 -0.83 1.06 -4.95
CA ALA A 113 0.09 1.90 -5.72
C ALA A 113 0.85 1.14 -6.82
N ILE A 114 1.27 -0.11 -6.55
CA ILE A 114 2.04 -0.93 -7.50
C ILE A 114 1.13 -1.49 -8.60
N THR A 115 -0.11 -1.82 -8.26
CA THR A 115 -1.06 -2.48 -9.15
C THR A 115 -2.07 -1.52 -9.79
N LEU A 116 -1.78 -0.22 -9.81
CA LEU A 116 -2.60 0.75 -10.53
C LEU A 116 -2.60 0.44 -12.02
N ASN A 117 -3.76 0.52 -12.65
CA ASN A 117 -3.89 0.48 -14.10
C ASN A 117 -4.27 1.87 -14.67
N PRO A 118 -4.14 2.09 -15.98
CA PRO A 118 -4.41 3.39 -16.59
C PRO A 118 -5.82 3.95 -16.29
N SER A 119 -6.83 3.09 -16.17
CA SER A 119 -8.21 3.53 -15.90
C SER A 119 -8.42 4.07 -14.49
N HIS A 120 -7.48 3.82 -13.59
CA HIS A 120 -7.52 4.32 -12.21
C HIS A 120 -7.04 5.77 -12.08
N VAL A 121 -6.47 6.36 -13.15
CA VAL A 121 -5.83 7.68 -13.12
C VAL A 121 -6.56 8.64 -14.03
N ASN A 122 -7.02 9.74 -13.48
CA ASN A 122 -7.62 10.84 -14.23
C ASN A 122 -6.76 12.11 -14.11
N PHE A 123 -6.19 12.57 -15.23
CA PHE A 123 -5.43 13.82 -15.27
C PHE A 123 -6.38 15.00 -15.48
N VAL A 124 -6.73 15.69 -14.40
CA VAL A 124 -7.63 16.86 -14.45
C VAL A 124 -6.92 18.09 -15.01
N ARG A 125 -5.63 18.22 -14.72
CA ARG A 125 -4.73 19.30 -15.19
C ARG A 125 -3.30 18.77 -15.31
N ALA A 126 -2.43 19.55 -15.94
CA ALA A 126 -1.03 19.19 -16.16
C ALA A 126 -0.26 18.82 -14.86
N ASN A 127 -0.67 19.37 -13.73
CA ASN A 127 -0.03 19.16 -12.42
C ASN A 127 -0.97 18.55 -11.38
N PHE A 128 -2.08 17.96 -11.80
CA PHE A 128 -3.07 17.41 -10.88
C PHE A 128 -3.68 16.14 -11.45
N ALA A 129 -3.58 15.04 -10.73
CA ALA A 129 -4.20 13.79 -11.06
C ALA A 129 -5.07 13.28 -9.89
N GLU A 130 -6.16 12.63 -10.24
CA GLU A 130 -7.05 11.93 -9.33
C GLU A 130 -6.86 10.43 -9.52
N LEU A 131 -6.76 9.71 -8.41
CA LEU A 131 -6.74 8.26 -8.37
C LEU A 131 -8.08 7.78 -7.87
N LYS A 132 -8.68 6.78 -8.54
CA LYS A 132 -9.89 6.12 -8.09
C LYS A 132 -9.81 4.65 -8.42
N PHE A 133 -9.80 3.79 -7.40
CA PHE A 133 -9.69 2.35 -7.56
C PHE A 133 -10.32 1.60 -6.39
N ARG A 134 -10.60 0.33 -6.60
CA ARG A 134 -11.07 -0.57 -5.55
C ARG A 134 -9.87 -1.12 -4.77
N GLY A 135 -9.76 -0.79 -3.50
CA GLY A 135 -8.68 -1.25 -2.62
C GLY A 135 -9.07 -2.42 -1.74
N LYS A 136 -8.26 -2.67 -0.73
CA LYS A 136 -8.45 -3.76 0.23
C LYS A 136 -9.87 -3.79 0.79
N MET A 137 -10.45 -4.99 0.88
CA MET A 137 -11.83 -5.26 1.33
C MET A 137 -12.90 -4.59 0.45
N GLY A 138 -12.63 -4.38 -0.83
CA GLY A 138 -13.58 -3.80 -1.77
C GLY A 138 -13.82 -2.30 -1.62
N THR A 139 -13.16 -1.64 -0.68
CA THR A 139 -13.35 -0.21 -0.43
C THR A 139 -12.89 0.61 -1.61
N VAL A 140 -13.74 1.52 -2.09
CA VAL A 140 -13.34 2.49 -3.13
C VAL A 140 -12.41 3.52 -2.50
N ASN A 141 -11.17 3.57 -2.99
CA ASN A 141 -10.18 4.57 -2.60
C ASN A 141 -10.20 5.70 -3.62
N THR A 142 -10.15 6.93 -3.12
CA THR A 142 -9.93 8.14 -3.91
C THR A 142 -8.76 8.89 -3.31
N ALA A 143 -7.85 9.35 -4.14
CA ALA A 143 -6.71 10.15 -3.72
C ALA A 143 -6.34 11.17 -4.79
N THR A 144 -5.60 12.20 -4.41
CA THR A 144 -5.16 13.25 -5.33
C THR A 144 -3.65 13.40 -5.29
N ILE A 145 -3.06 13.64 -6.45
CA ILE A 145 -1.66 13.97 -6.63
C ILE A 145 -1.59 15.40 -7.15
N SER A 146 -1.02 16.30 -6.35
CA SER A 146 -0.90 17.74 -6.67
C SER A 146 0.55 18.16 -6.96
N ASN A 147 1.51 17.28 -6.76
CA ASN A 147 2.91 17.54 -7.04
C ASN A 147 3.19 17.41 -8.54
N SER A 148 3.52 18.53 -9.18
CA SER A 148 3.74 18.60 -10.63
C SER A 148 4.82 17.64 -11.15
N SER A 149 5.89 17.43 -10.38
CA SER A 149 6.96 16.51 -10.76
C SER A 149 6.49 15.05 -10.74
N ILE A 150 5.70 14.68 -9.75
CA ILE A 150 5.11 13.34 -9.63
C ILE A 150 4.07 13.13 -10.73
N THR A 151 3.16 14.10 -10.93
CA THR A 151 2.10 14.03 -11.94
C THR A 151 2.69 13.87 -13.34
N LYS A 152 3.77 14.61 -13.66
CA LYS A 152 4.44 14.49 -14.95
C LYS A 152 5.03 13.10 -15.16
N VAL A 153 5.78 12.59 -14.20
CA VAL A 153 6.38 11.24 -14.32
C VAL A 153 5.30 10.16 -14.36
N LEU A 154 4.25 10.29 -13.55
CA LEU A 154 3.11 9.36 -13.59
C LEU A 154 2.44 9.36 -14.98
N LYS A 155 2.28 10.54 -15.59
CA LYS A 155 1.71 10.65 -16.93
C LYS A 155 2.53 9.90 -17.97
N ASP A 156 3.86 10.03 -17.93
CA ASP A 156 4.76 9.30 -18.84
C ASP A 156 4.56 7.77 -18.70
N TYR A 157 4.43 7.24 -17.46
CA TYR A 157 4.16 5.82 -17.23
C TYR A 157 2.77 5.38 -17.70
N VAL A 158 1.73 6.20 -17.47
CA VAL A 158 0.37 5.91 -17.96
C VAL A 158 0.32 5.89 -19.49
N ASP A 159 0.93 6.88 -20.15
CA ASP A 159 0.99 6.96 -21.61
C ASP A 159 1.74 5.75 -22.20
N ASN A 160 2.83 5.31 -21.57
CA ASN A 160 3.57 4.10 -21.96
C ASN A 160 2.74 2.84 -21.79
N ALA A 161 2.03 2.68 -20.67
CA ALA A 161 1.15 1.54 -20.43
C ALA A 161 0.03 1.45 -21.47
N LEU A 162 -0.61 2.60 -21.79
CA LEU A 162 -1.65 2.67 -22.83
C LEU A 162 -1.09 2.31 -24.22
N THR A 163 0.12 2.77 -24.54
CA THR A 163 0.76 2.51 -25.83
C THR A 163 1.16 1.05 -25.99
N SER A 164 1.67 0.43 -24.93
CA SER A 164 2.09 -0.98 -24.93
C SER A 164 0.94 -1.97 -24.74
N GLY A 165 -0.25 -1.49 -24.36
CA GLY A 165 -1.38 -2.34 -24.00
C GLY A 165 -1.18 -3.06 -22.66
N SER A 166 -0.31 -2.54 -21.80
CA SER A 166 -0.08 -3.09 -20.46
C SER A 166 -1.29 -2.88 -19.56
N GLU A 167 -1.65 -3.91 -18.81
CA GLU A 167 -2.72 -3.84 -17.81
C GLU A 167 -2.35 -2.91 -16.66
N TYR A 168 -1.09 -2.89 -16.26
CA TYR A 168 -0.59 -2.10 -15.13
C TYR A 168 0.28 -0.94 -15.61
N ILE A 169 0.25 0.16 -14.84
CA ILE A 169 1.05 1.36 -15.12
C ILE A 169 2.54 1.09 -14.90
N PHE A 170 2.85 0.32 -13.85
CA PHE A 170 4.21 0.10 -13.39
C PHE A 170 4.70 -1.30 -13.77
N VAL A 171 5.36 -1.38 -14.91
CA VAL A 171 6.00 -2.58 -15.43
C VAL A 171 7.48 -2.31 -15.70
N THR A 172 8.31 -3.34 -15.62
CA THR A 172 9.72 -3.24 -16.00
C THR A 172 9.87 -3.21 -17.52
N GLY A 173 11.04 -2.81 -18.02
CA GLY A 173 11.33 -2.78 -19.47
C GLY A 173 11.22 -4.14 -20.16
N GLU A 174 11.19 -5.24 -19.39
CA GLU A 174 10.96 -6.60 -19.90
C GLU A 174 9.47 -6.98 -19.89
N GLY A 175 8.58 -6.02 -19.53
CA GLY A 175 7.14 -6.26 -19.46
C GLY A 175 6.70 -7.00 -18.21
N GLU A 176 7.61 -7.28 -17.29
CA GLU A 176 7.29 -7.84 -15.99
C GLU A 176 6.77 -6.74 -15.06
N GLN A 177 5.77 -7.08 -14.28
CA GLN A 177 5.25 -6.18 -13.26
C GLN A 177 6.25 -6.03 -12.10
N PHE A 178 6.31 -4.83 -11.54
CA PHE A 178 7.20 -4.47 -10.44
C PHE A 178 6.74 -5.08 -9.10
#